data_455302198f8d2e8b5b0c54ea1ffaddef
#
_entry.id   455302198f8d2e8b5b0c54ea1ffaddef
#
_cell.length_a   1.000
_cell.length_b   1.000
_cell.length_c   1.000
_cell.angle_alpha   90.00
_cell.angle_beta   90.00
_cell.angle_gamma   90.00
#
_symmetry.space_group_name_H-M   'P 1'
#
loop_
_entity.id
_entity.type
_entity.pdbx_description
1 polymer ?
#
loop_
_entity_poly.entity_id
_entity_poly.type
_entity_poly.pdbx_seq_one_letter_code
_entity_poly.pdbx_strand_id
1 'polypeptide(L)'
;MHIVPAHQSVKFCWTVTNAFLRGAVEKTDNEELVMMNDVYEKFLKSSEEFIFAENKPEKSDIIFVPGNGYPQMAEKAAELFKKGMADWILPSGKYSVVNGKFSGVLEKSNVYDKEYGTEWEFLRDVLIKNGVPDQKILKEDQATFTYENAIYSRQVTDHAELEIERAILCCKSYHARRCLMYYQLLYPKTEFYVVPVNADGITRENWRKNEEGIDAVTGELSRIVKQFSLMLER
;
A
#
# COMPACT_ATOMS: atom_id res chain seq x y z
N MET A 1 -34.45 -10.99 8.41
CA MET A 1 -33.63 -9.78 8.28
C MET A 1 -32.52 -10.08 7.28
N HIS A 2 -32.72 -9.71 6.01
CA HIS A 2 -31.74 -10.02 4.95
C HIS A 2 -30.61 -9.01 5.01
N ILE A 3 -29.40 -9.48 5.31
CA ILE A 3 -28.17 -8.69 5.24
C ILE A 3 -27.80 -8.58 3.77
N VAL A 4 -27.94 -7.39 3.20
CA VAL A 4 -27.48 -7.07 1.84
C VAL A 4 -25.95 -7.06 1.86
N PRO A 5 -25.25 -7.77 0.96
CA PRO A 5 -23.79 -7.76 0.92
C PRO A 5 -23.27 -6.34 0.67
N ALA A 6 -22.24 -5.94 1.41
CA ALA A 6 -21.65 -4.59 1.37
C ALA A 6 -21.25 -4.11 -0.05
N HIS A 7 -20.96 -5.04 -0.95
CA HIS A 7 -20.60 -4.76 -2.35
C HIS A 7 -21.76 -4.22 -3.20
N GLN A 8 -23.02 -4.61 -2.87
CA GLN A 8 -24.21 -4.09 -3.60
C GLN A 8 -24.62 -2.71 -3.10
N SER A 9 -24.38 -2.41 -1.82
CA SER A 9 -24.72 -1.12 -1.22
C SER A 9 -23.89 0.03 -1.79
N VAL A 10 -22.61 -0.20 -2.12
CA VAL A 10 -21.72 0.82 -2.70
C VAL A 10 -22.14 1.15 -4.13
N LYS A 11 -22.44 0.14 -4.97
CA LYS A 11 -22.90 0.37 -6.35
C LYS A 11 -24.24 1.12 -6.40
N PHE A 12 -25.19 0.78 -5.53
CA PHE A 12 -26.48 1.46 -5.46
C PHE A 12 -26.34 2.93 -5.03
N CYS A 13 -25.51 3.21 -4.04
CA CYS A 13 -25.24 4.57 -3.59
C CYS A 13 -24.57 5.41 -4.69
N TRP A 14 -23.62 4.84 -5.43
CA TRP A 14 -22.90 5.52 -6.52
C TRP A 14 -23.82 5.88 -7.69
N THR A 15 -24.74 4.97 -8.06
CA THR A 15 -25.70 5.18 -9.16
C THR A 15 -26.73 6.27 -8.81
N VAL A 16 -27.22 6.27 -7.58
CA VAL A 16 -28.18 7.28 -7.10
C VAL A 16 -27.52 8.65 -6.95
N THR A 17 -26.30 8.70 -6.41
CA THR A 17 -25.54 9.95 -6.24
C THR A 17 -25.17 10.55 -7.59
N ASN A 18 -24.77 9.75 -8.58
CA ASN A 18 -24.48 10.23 -9.93
C ASN A 18 -25.74 10.72 -10.67
N ALA A 19 -26.86 10.04 -10.52
CA ALA A 19 -28.12 10.50 -11.09
C ALA A 19 -28.58 11.83 -10.46
N PHE A 20 -28.43 11.97 -9.15
CA PHE A 20 -28.75 13.20 -8.42
C PHE A 20 -27.79 14.36 -8.80
N LEU A 21 -26.48 14.09 -8.86
CA LEU A 21 -25.48 15.07 -9.28
C LEU A 21 -25.67 15.49 -10.75
N ARG A 22 -25.99 14.55 -11.66
CA ARG A 22 -26.31 14.86 -13.07
C ARG A 22 -27.57 15.74 -13.17
N GLY A 23 -28.62 15.43 -12.43
CA GLY A 23 -29.84 16.23 -12.41
C GLY A 23 -29.66 17.61 -11.76
N ALA A 24 -28.71 17.79 -10.86
CA ALA A 24 -28.31 19.07 -10.31
C ALA A 24 -27.51 19.90 -11.33
N VAL A 25 -26.57 19.26 -12.05
CA VAL A 25 -25.73 19.87 -13.09
C VAL A 25 -26.57 20.43 -14.26
N GLU A 26 -27.65 19.73 -14.66
CA GLU A 26 -28.55 20.23 -15.73
C GLU A 26 -29.32 21.50 -15.38
N LYS A 27 -29.33 21.91 -14.10
CA LYS A 27 -30.03 23.12 -13.59
C LYS A 27 -29.08 24.24 -13.16
N THR A 28 -27.77 24.03 -13.26
CA THR A 28 -26.77 24.94 -12.74
C THR A 28 -26.25 25.87 -13.84
N ASP A 29 -26.09 27.14 -13.53
CA ASP A 29 -25.50 28.13 -14.44
C ASP A 29 -24.06 27.75 -14.79
N ASN A 30 -23.58 28.13 -15.96
CA ASN A 30 -22.23 27.78 -16.45
C ASN A 30 -21.10 28.21 -15.47
N GLU A 31 -21.27 29.32 -14.78
CA GLU A 31 -20.29 29.83 -13.79
C GLU A 31 -20.25 28.95 -12.52
N GLU A 32 -21.40 28.51 -12.00
CA GLU A 32 -21.46 27.58 -10.86
C GLU A 32 -20.87 26.22 -11.20
N LEU A 33 -21.10 25.74 -12.41
CA LEU A 33 -20.52 24.46 -12.90
C LEU A 33 -19.01 24.52 -12.98
N VAL A 34 -18.44 25.64 -13.45
CA VAL A 34 -16.99 25.87 -13.48
C VAL A 34 -16.42 25.91 -12.06
N MET A 35 -17.07 26.62 -11.13
CA MET A 35 -16.63 26.67 -9.74
C MET A 35 -16.70 25.30 -9.03
N MET A 36 -17.75 24.51 -9.28
CA MET A 36 -17.86 23.14 -8.77
C MET A 36 -16.72 22.25 -9.29
N ASN A 37 -16.41 22.35 -10.58
CA ASN A 37 -15.31 21.60 -11.19
C ASN A 37 -13.96 21.99 -10.55
N ASP A 38 -13.71 23.26 -10.31
CA ASP A 38 -12.48 23.75 -9.66
C ASP A 38 -12.32 23.22 -8.22
N VAL A 39 -13.40 23.20 -7.45
CA VAL A 39 -13.39 22.66 -6.07
C VAL A 39 -13.14 21.16 -6.10
N TYR A 40 -13.80 20.46 -7.01
CA TYR A 40 -13.63 19.01 -7.16
C TYR A 40 -12.21 18.64 -7.61
N GLU A 41 -11.64 19.34 -8.60
CA GLU A 41 -10.26 19.11 -9.04
C GLU A 41 -9.23 19.42 -7.93
N LYS A 42 -9.45 20.42 -7.10
CA LYS A 42 -8.62 20.70 -5.91
C LYS A 42 -8.69 19.54 -4.90
N PHE A 43 -9.89 19.02 -4.65
CA PHE A 43 -10.07 17.85 -3.78
C PHE A 43 -9.34 16.61 -4.32
N LEU A 44 -9.52 16.31 -5.61
CA LEU A 44 -8.86 15.18 -6.25
C LEU A 44 -7.34 15.31 -6.20
N LYS A 45 -6.79 16.49 -6.48
CA LYS A 45 -5.36 16.77 -6.41
C LYS A 45 -4.83 16.60 -4.98
N SER A 46 -5.52 17.13 -3.98
CA SER A 46 -5.13 16.97 -2.57
C SER A 46 -5.17 15.50 -2.14
N SER A 47 -6.19 14.75 -2.57
CA SER A 47 -6.29 13.32 -2.31
C SER A 47 -5.17 12.53 -2.97
N GLU A 48 -4.81 12.89 -4.20
CA GLU A 48 -3.70 12.29 -4.94
C GLU A 48 -2.35 12.56 -4.25
N GLU A 49 -2.07 13.82 -3.88
CA GLU A 49 -0.86 14.20 -3.14
C GLU A 49 -0.76 13.50 -1.79
N PHE A 50 -1.89 13.29 -1.13
CA PHE A 50 -1.95 12.57 0.14
C PHE A 50 -1.69 11.08 -0.04
N ILE A 51 -2.37 10.41 -0.98
CA ILE A 51 -2.31 8.95 -1.14
C ILE A 51 -0.98 8.49 -1.72
N PHE A 52 -0.51 9.14 -2.79
CA PHE A 52 0.72 8.75 -3.49
C PHE A 52 1.95 9.37 -2.81
N ALA A 53 2.19 8.95 -1.56
CA ALA A 53 3.38 9.37 -0.82
C ALA A 53 4.64 8.82 -1.49
N GLU A 54 5.63 9.68 -1.73
CA GLU A 54 6.90 9.34 -2.35
C GLU A 54 8.01 10.23 -1.81
N ASN A 55 9.19 9.64 -1.61
CA ASN A 55 10.40 10.35 -1.21
C ASN A 55 11.59 9.88 -2.05
N LYS A 56 12.58 10.75 -2.24
CA LYS A 56 13.89 10.32 -2.70
C LYS A 56 14.54 9.54 -1.54
N PRO A 57 14.94 8.26 -1.76
CA PRO A 57 15.52 7.48 -0.69
C PRO A 57 16.91 8.00 -0.28
N GLU A 58 17.19 7.94 1.01
CA GLU A 58 18.51 8.16 1.59
C GLU A 58 19.03 6.87 2.22
N LYS A 59 20.33 6.82 2.54
CA LYS A 59 20.91 5.65 3.21
C LYS A 59 20.22 5.44 4.55
N SER A 60 19.73 4.23 4.76
CA SER A 60 18.88 3.81 5.86
C SER A 60 19.42 2.54 6.52
N ASP A 61 18.86 2.18 7.66
CA ASP A 61 19.25 0.98 8.38
C ASP A 61 18.59 -0.27 7.79
N ILE A 62 17.36 -0.11 7.31
CA ILE A 62 16.52 -1.22 6.83
C ILE A 62 15.62 -0.80 5.66
N ILE A 63 15.28 -1.78 4.82
CA ILE A 63 14.20 -1.67 3.82
C ILE A 63 13.04 -2.56 4.24
N PHE A 64 11.87 -1.99 4.49
CA PHE A 64 10.63 -2.73 4.72
C PHE A 64 9.90 -3.00 3.41
N VAL A 65 9.39 -4.23 3.25
CA VAL A 65 8.59 -4.65 2.09
C VAL A 65 7.31 -5.33 2.61
N PRO A 66 6.22 -4.58 2.84
CA PRO A 66 4.96 -5.14 3.30
C PRO A 66 4.41 -6.21 2.34
N GLY A 67 3.79 -7.24 2.90
CA GLY A 67 3.31 -8.43 2.21
C GLY A 67 2.36 -8.16 1.06
N ASN A 68 2.58 -8.89 -0.02
CA ASN A 68 1.76 -8.86 -1.22
C ASN A 68 2.20 -9.96 -2.22
N GLY A 69 1.42 -10.16 -3.30
CA GLY A 69 1.71 -11.13 -4.36
C GLY A 69 2.45 -10.57 -5.59
N TYR A 70 2.91 -9.31 -5.57
CA TYR A 70 3.63 -8.68 -6.68
C TYR A 70 5.14 -8.63 -6.42
N PRO A 71 6.00 -9.09 -7.33
CA PRO A 71 7.44 -9.13 -7.12
C PRO A 71 8.12 -7.75 -7.15
N GLN A 72 7.53 -6.77 -7.79
CA GLN A 72 8.18 -5.49 -8.10
C GLN A 72 8.68 -4.72 -6.86
N MET A 73 7.96 -4.81 -5.73
CA MET A 73 8.40 -4.16 -4.48
C MET A 73 9.68 -4.78 -3.94
N ALA A 74 9.79 -6.11 -3.96
CA ALA A 74 10.99 -6.83 -3.54
C ALA A 74 12.14 -6.68 -4.55
N GLU A 75 11.85 -6.65 -5.85
CA GLU A 75 12.83 -6.34 -6.90
C GLU A 75 13.43 -4.93 -6.68
N LYS A 76 12.57 -3.94 -6.37
CA LYS A 76 13.03 -2.58 -6.05
C LYS A 76 13.85 -2.52 -4.77
N ALA A 77 13.43 -3.23 -3.74
CA ALA A 77 14.19 -3.36 -2.49
C ALA A 77 15.57 -3.98 -2.74
N ALA A 78 15.66 -5.03 -3.57
CA ALA A 78 16.92 -5.65 -3.95
C ALA A 78 17.84 -4.68 -4.73
N GLU A 79 17.26 -3.88 -5.63
CA GLU A 79 18.01 -2.84 -6.36
C GLU A 79 18.64 -1.83 -5.38
N LEU A 80 17.85 -1.33 -4.43
CA LEU A 80 18.30 -0.37 -3.43
C LEU A 80 19.36 -0.98 -2.51
N PHE A 81 19.15 -2.21 -2.05
CA PHE A 81 20.12 -2.93 -1.23
C PHE A 81 21.46 -3.07 -1.95
N LYS A 82 21.49 -3.50 -3.21
CA LYS A 82 22.73 -3.62 -4.00
C LYS A 82 23.44 -2.29 -4.22
N LYS A 83 22.72 -1.16 -4.15
CA LYS A 83 23.29 0.20 -4.14
C LYS A 83 23.82 0.64 -2.77
N GLY A 84 23.76 -0.23 -1.76
CA GLY A 84 24.21 0.07 -0.40
C GLY A 84 23.28 1.02 0.36
N MET A 85 22.01 1.10 -0.03
CA MET A 85 21.04 2.01 0.58
C MET A 85 20.53 1.51 1.94
N ALA A 86 20.73 0.23 2.28
CA ALA A 86 20.42 -0.31 3.60
C ALA A 86 21.24 -1.56 3.89
N ASP A 87 21.39 -1.92 5.18
CA ASP A 87 22.13 -3.09 5.63
C ASP A 87 21.24 -4.34 5.81
N TRP A 88 19.91 -4.14 5.92
CA TRP A 88 18.92 -5.18 6.12
C TRP A 88 17.70 -4.97 5.23
N ILE A 89 17.02 -6.09 4.92
CA ILE A 89 15.69 -6.06 4.29
C ILE A 89 14.73 -6.91 5.14
N LEU A 90 13.54 -6.39 5.40
CA LEU A 90 12.47 -7.11 6.07
C LEU A 90 11.22 -7.18 5.18
N PRO A 91 11.11 -8.24 4.37
CA PRO A 91 9.80 -8.59 3.79
C PRO A 91 8.89 -9.10 4.91
N SER A 92 7.60 -8.81 4.84
CA SER A 92 6.64 -9.24 5.84
C SER A 92 5.40 -9.83 5.20
N GLY A 93 4.68 -10.66 5.94
CA GLY A 93 3.37 -11.14 5.57
C GLY A 93 3.23 -12.66 5.46
N LYS A 94 2.12 -13.15 6.04
CA LYS A 94 1.68 -14.53 5.89
C LYS A 94 0.82 -14.67 4.64
N TYR A 95 -0.37 -14.10 4.68
CA TYR A 95 -1.34 -14.02 3.59
C TYR A 95 -2.49 -13.10 4.02
N SER A 96 -3.27 -12.59 3.07
CA SER A 96 -4.45 -11.79 3.42
C SER A 96 -5.47 -12.60 4.22
N VAL A 97 -5.91 -12.07 5.36
CA VAL A 97 -6.98 -12.65 6.19
C VAL A 97 -8.27 -12.93 5.39
N VAL A 98 -8.55 -12.13 4.35
CA VAL A 98 -9.73 -12.29 3.50
C VAL A 98 -9.66 -13.57 2.68
N ASN A 99 -8.45 -13.97 2.25
CA ASN A 99 -8.25 -15.13 1.39
C ASN A 99 -7.91 -16.41 2.19
N GLY A 100 -7.46 -16.28 3.44
CA GLY A 100 -7.09 -17.40 4.33
C GLY A 100 -5.89 -18.22 3.86
N LYS A 101 -5.28 -17.85 2.73
CA LYS A 101 -4.08 -18.44 2.14
C LYS A 101 -3.36 -17.43 1.26
N PHE A 102 -2.11 -17.70 0.93
CA PHE A 102 -1.39 -16.92 -0.07
C PHE A 102 -2.08 -17.05 -1.44
N SER A 103 -2.38 -15.91 -2.07
CA SER A 103 -3.13 -15.85 -3.32
C SER A 103 -2.31 -16.23 -4.55
N GLY A 104 -1.02 -16.53 -4.35
CA GLY A 104 -0.08 -16.85 -5.41
C GLY A 104 0.64 -15.61 -5.97
N VAL A 105 1.49 -15.87 -6.93
CA VAL A 105 2.27 -14.85 -7.66
C VAL A 105 1.36 -14.18 -8.68
N LEU A 106 1.16 -12.87 -8.55
CA LEU A 106 0.21 -12.11 -9.37
C LEU A 106 0.83 -11.64 -10.69
N GLU A 107 2.14 -11.43 -10.72
CA GLU A 107 2.88 -11.08 -11.93
C GLU A 107 4.22 -11.81 -12.01
N LYS A 108 4.76 -11.99 -13.22
CA LYS A 108 6.05 -12.69 -13.46
C LYS A 108 6.09 -14.13 -12.90
N SER A 109 4.96 -14.85 -12.94
CA SER A 109 4.87 -16.23 -12.47
C SER A 109 5.77 -17.20 -13.24
N ASN A 110 6.22 -16.83 -14.44
CA ASN A 110 7.22 -17.58 -15.21
C ASN A 110 8.66 -17.41 -14.68
N VAL A 111 8.91 -16.41 -13.83
CA VAL A 111 10.21 -16.17 -13.18
C VAL A 111 10.18 -16.68 -11.74
N TYR A 112 9.07 -16.45 -11.05
CA TYR A 112 8.82 -16.85 -9.66
C TYR A 112 7.80 -18.00 -9.66
N ASP A 113 8.25 -19.18 -10.05
CA ASP A 113 7.43 -20.33 -10.41
C ASP A 113 7.26 -21.39 -9.31
N LYS A 114 7.74 -21.09 -8.10
CA LYS A 114 7.60 -22.00 -6.96
C LYS A 114 6.23 -21.88 -6.32
N GLU A 115 5.85 -22.91 -5.55
CA GLU A 115 4.75 -22.83 -4.59
C GLU A 115 5.25 -22.14 -3.31
N TYR A 116 4.49 -21.17 -2.82
CA TYR A 116 4.80 -20.43 -1.60
C TYR A 116 3.62 -20.54 -0.63
N GLY A 117 3.91 -20.80 0.63
CA GLY A 117 2.91 -20.85 1.70
C GLY A 117 2.56 -19.48 2.25
N THR A 118 3.49 -18.51 2.13
CA THR A 118 3.35 -17.16 2.68
C THR A 118 3.84 -16.08 1.71
N GLU A 119 3.40 -14.85 1.92
CA GLU A 119 3.91 -13.67 1.21
C GLU A 119 5.41 -13.47 1.50
N TRP A 120 5.85 -13.74 2.75
CA TRP A 120 7.25 -13.68 3.12
C TRP A 120 8.11 -14.66 2.31
N GLU A 121 7.70 -15.93 2.17
CA GLU A 121 8.45 -16.92 1.37
C GLU A 121 8.61 -16.46 -0.08
N PHE A 122 7.54 -15.95 -0.67
CA PHE A 122 7.56 -15.41 -2.02
C PHE A 122 8.52 -14.21 -2.13
N LEU A 123 8.35 -13.18 -1.29
CA LEU A 123 9.18 -11.97 -1.34
C LEU A 123 10.66 -12.28 -1.05
N ARG A 124 10.93 -13.23 -0.14
CA ARG A 124 12.31 -13.71 0.11
C ARG A 124 12.91 -14.37 -1.13
N ASP A 125 12.18 -15.24 -1.85
CA ASP A 125 12.66 -15.84 -3.09
C ASP A 125 12.96 -14.78 -4.16
N VAL A 126 12.09 -13.76 -4.29
CA VAL A 126 12.33 -12.62 -5.17
C VAL A 126 13.63 -11.91 -4.79
N LEU A 127 13.85 -11.59 -3.53
CA LEU A 127 15.06 -10.91 -3.04
C LEU A 127 16.32 -11.72 -3.35
N ILE A 128 16.31 -13.04 -3.07
CA ILE A 128 17.46 -13.93 -3.31
C ILE A 128 17.75 -14.03 -4.81
N LYS A 129 16.74 -14.24 -5.65
CA LYS A 129 16.91 -14.30 -7.12
C LYS A 129 17.45 -12.98 -7.69
N ASN A 130 17.22 -11.86 -7.00
CA ASN A 130 17.76 -10.55 -7.37
C ASN A 130 19.09 -10.19 -6.67
N GLY A 131 19.75 -11.17 -6.02
CA GLY A 131 21.13 -11.07 -5.52
C GLY A 131 21.25 -10.53 -4.09
N VAL A 132 20.19 -10.52 -3.30
CA VAL A 132 20.27 -10.21 -1.86
C VAL A 132 20.72 -11.46 -1.11
N PRO A 133 21.78 -11.39 -0.29
CA PRO A 133 22.21 -12.51 0.53
C PRO A 133 21.13 -12.89 1.56
N ASP A 134 20.86 -14.17 1.71
CA ASP A 134 19.79 -14.67 2.60
C ASP A 134 19.94 -14.21 4.05
N GLN A 135 21.17 -14.17 4.54
CA GLN A 135 21.49 -13.70 5.90
C GLN A 135 21.20 -12.20 6.14
N LYS A 136 20.87 -11.45 5.09
CA LYS A 136 20.49 -10.03 5.16
C LYS A 136 18.96 -9.83 5.07
N ILE A 137 18.22 -10.91 4.98
CA ILE A 137 16.76 -10.92 4.88
C ILE A 137 16.19 -11.36 6.23
N LEU A 138 15.52 -10.47 6.93
CA LEU A 138 14.82 -10.79 8.17
C LEU A 138 13.50 -11.51 7.89
N LYS A 139 12.97 -12.22 8.91
CA LYS A 139 11.76 -13.03 8.75
C LYS A 139 10.58 -12.45 9.53
N GLU A 140 9.49 -12.16 8.80
CA GLU A 140 8.17 -11.90 9.34
C GLU A 140 7.11 -12.63 8.46
N ASP A 141 6.55 -13.74 8.92
CA ASP A 141 5.62 -14.60 8.18
C ASP A 141 4.29 -14.81 8.92
N GLN A 142 3.89 -13.88 9.80
CA GLN A 142 2.66 -13.99 10.60
C GLN A 142 1.58 -13.00 10.21
N ALA A 143 1.93 -11.83 9.67
CA ALA A 143 1.00 -10.75 9.36
C ALA A 143 -0.04 -11.17 8.32
N THR A 144 -1.31 -10.81 8.57
CA THR A 144 -2.44 -11.12 7.70
C THR A 144 -3.15 -9.87 7.15
N PHE A 145 -2.75 -8.68 7.59
CA PHE A 145 -3.22 -7.39 7.08
C PHE A 145 -2.19 -6.28 7.35
N THR A 146 -2.35 -5.14 6.70
CA THR A 146 -1.31 -4.10 6.62
C THR A 146 -0.81 -3.60 7.98
N TYR A 147 -1.67 -3.46 8.99
CA TYR A 147 -1.23 -3.00 10.31
C TYR A 147 -0.38 -4.05 11.01
N GLU A 148 -0.71 -5.33 10.86
CA GLU A 148 0.11 -6.43 11.40
C GLU A 148 1.49 -6.48 10.76
N ASN A 149 1.61 -6.15 9.47
CA ASN A 149 2.94 -6.02 8.85
C ASN A 149 3.84 -5.05 9.64
N ALA A 150 3.31 -3.90 10.07
CA ALA A 150 4.08 -2.95 10.86
C ALA A 150 4.33 -3.45 12.30
N ILE A 151 3.31 -4.03 12.96
CA ILE A 151 3.42 -4.57 14.33
C ILE A 151 4.49 -5.66 14.40
N TYR A 152 4.39 -6.66 13.54
CA TYR A 152 5.31 -7.79 13.58
C TYR A 152 6.69 -7.43 13.03
N SER A 153 6.79 -6.50 12.06
CA SER A 153 8.09 -5.92 11.68
C SER A 153 8.77 -5.27 12.88
N ARG A 154 8.03 -4.54 13.72
CA ARG A 154 8.57 -3.94 14.94
C ARG A 154 9.08 -5.02 15.90
N GLN A 155 8.32 -6.07 16.13
CA GLN A 155 8.76 -7.18 16.99
C GLN A 155 10.03 -7.86 16.47
N VAL A 156 10.14 -8.04 15.13
CA VAL A 156 11.32 -8.64 14.50
C VAL A 156 12.55 -7.74 14.70
N THR A 157 12.44 -6.44 14.47
CA THR A 157 13.58 -5.51 14.65
C THR A 157 13.99 -5.38 16.12
N ASP A 158 13.03 -5.36 17.06
CA ASP A 158 13.30 -5.35 18.49
C ASP A 158 14.02 -6.65 18.94
N HIS A 159 13.57 -7.80 18.45
CA HIS A 159 14.19 -9.11 18.75
C HIS A 159 15.61 -9.23 18.19
N ALA A 160 15.85 -8.58 17.06
CA ALA A 160 17.18 -8.52 16.43
C ALA A 160 18.07 -7.43 17.01
N GLU A 161 17.59 -6.70 18.04
CA GLU A 161 18.27 -5.58 18.69
C GLU A 161 18.74 -4.49 17.70
N LEU A 162 17.93 -4.26 16.65
CA LEU A 162 18.20 -3.26 15.63
C LEU A 162 17.58 -1.91 16.02
N GLU A 163 18.41 -0.90 16.15
CA GLU A 163 17.95 0.49 16.23
C GLU A 163 17.70 1.02 14.82
N ILE A 164 16.46 1.44 14.55
CA ILE A 164 16.05 1.92 13.24
C ILE A 164 15.81 3.44 13.32
N GLU A 165 16.84 4.21 12.94
CA GLU A 165 16.75 5.67 12.84
C GLU A 165 16.17 6.09 11.49
N ARG A 166 16.53 5.39 10.41
CA ARG A 166 16.06 5.62 9.05
C ARG A 166 15.61 4.34 8.38
N ALA A 167 14.50 4.39 7.68
CA ALA A 167 13.98 3.23 6.97
C ALA A 167 13.45 3.59 5.60
N ILE A 168 13.67 2.71 4.62
CA ILE A 168 13.04 2.76 3.32
C ILE A 168 11.81 1.86 3.36
N LEU A 169 10.68 2.34 2.82
CA LEU A 169 9.44 1.58 2.70
C LEU A 169 9.10 1.36 1.22
N CYS A 170 9.31 0.13 0.72
CA CYS A 170 8.96 -0.28 -0.64
C CYS A 170 7.54 -0.88 -0.65
N CYS A 171 6.57 -0.19 -1.23
CA CYS A 171 5.17 -0.60 -1.26
C CYS A 171 4.48 -0.20 -2.56
N LYS A 172 3.23 -0.64 -2.78
CA LYS A 172 2.44 -0.19 -3.92
C LYS A 172 2.18 1.31 -3.86
N SER A 173 2.19 1.97 -5.02
CA SER A 173 2.08 3.42 -5.13
C SER A 173 0.81 3.99 -4.47
N TYR A 174 -0.37 3.48 -4.78
CA TYR A 174 -1.62 3.96 -4.18
C TYR A 174 -1.85 3.49 -2.73
N HIS A 175 -1.05 2.53 -2.24
CA HIS A 175 -1.07 2.03 -0.86
C HIS A 175 -0.05 2.74 0.05
N ALA A 176 0.78 3.58 -0.51
CA ALA A 176 1.96 4.16 0.13
C ALA A 176 1.63 4.94 1.42
N ARG A 177 0.61 5.79 1.38
CA ARG A 177 0.21 6.58 2.56
C ARG A 177 -0.22 5.71 3.74
N ARG A 178 -1.06 4.71 3.51
CA ARG A 178 -1.56 3.86 4.59
C ARG A 178 -0.45 2.99 5.19
N CYS A 179 0.44 2.43 4.36
CA CYS A 179 1.62 1.75 4.85
C CYS A 179 2.48 2.67 5.71
N LEU A 180 2.84 3.85 5.21
CA LEU A 180 3.66 4.82 5.93
C LEU A 180 3.06 5.16 7.31
N MET A 181 1.77 5.46 7.36
CA MET A 181 1.10 5.82 8.61
C MET A 181 1.18 4.71 9.66
N TYR A 182 1.03 3.45 9.27
CA TYR A 182 1.18 2.33 10.21
C TYR A 182 2.61 2.15 10.70
N TYR A 183 3.59 2.24 9.80
CA TYR A 183 4.99 2.14 10.21
C TYR A 183 5.39 3.30 11.11
N GLN A 184 4.96 4.53 10.84
CA GLN A 184 5.21 5.68 11.71
C GLN A 184 4.63 5.53 13.13
N LEU A 185 3.47 4.87 13.27
CA LEU A 185 2.91 4.57 14.59
C LEU A 185 3.78 3.61 15.40
N LEU A 186 4.37 2.60 14.76
CA LEU A 186 5.18 1.59 15.43
C LEU A 186 6.65 2.02 15.59
N TYR A 187 7.12 2.94 14.76
CA TYR A 187 8.48 3.48 14.75
C TYR A 187 8.46 5.01 14.85
N PRO A 188 8.00 5.59 15.97
CA PRO A 188 7.73 7.03 16.07
C PRO A 188 8.98 7.92 16.02
N LYS A 189 10.18 7.33 16.14
CA LYS A 189 11.46 8.04 16.07
C LYS A 189 12.20 7.80 14.75
N THR A 190 11.65 6.97 13.86
CA THR A 190 12.28 6.60 12.59
C THR A 190 11.88 7.57 11.49
N GLU A 191 12.85 8.05 10.75
CA GLU A 191 12.63 8.78 9.50
C GLU A 191 12.36 7.80 8.36
N PHE A 192 11.24 7.96 7.66
CA PHE A 192 10.83 7.07 6.58
C PHE A 192 10.98 7.70 5.21
N TYR A 193 11.58 6.96 4.29
CA TYR A 193 11.65 7.26 2.87
C TYR A 193 10.76 6.28 2.10
N VAL A 194 9.64 6.75 1.58
CA VAL A 194 8.71 5.92 0.82
C VAL A 194 9.18 5.83 -0.62
N VAL A 195 9.42 4.62 -1.09
CA VAL A 195 9.77 4.31 -2.47
C VAL A 195 8.63 3.48 -3.07
N PRO A 196 7.63 4.14 -3.65
CA PRO A 196 6.48 3.44 -4.20
C PRO A 196 6.85 2.71 -5.48
N VAL A 197 6.14 1.63 -5.74
CA VAL A 197 6.28 0.84 -6.96
C VAL A 197 4.91 0.68 -7.61
N ASN A 198 4.84 0.94 -8.91
CA ASN A 198 3.65 0.70 -9.70
C ASN A 198 3.53 -0.80 -9.98
N ALA A 199 2.46 -1.39 -9.47
CA ALA A 199 2.05 -2.75 -9.74
C ALA A 199 0.57 -2.72 -10.11
N ASP A 200 0.05 -3.75 -10.77
CA ASP A 200 -1.35 -3.83 -11.21
C ASP A 200 -1.83 -2.71 -12.16
N GLY A 201 -0.90 -1.96 -12.75
CA GLY A 201 -1.21 -0.94 -13.74
C GLY A 201 -1.80 0.38 -13.20
N ILE A 202 -2.00 0.51 -11.88
CA ILE A 202 -2.55 1.73 -11.27
C ILE A 202 -1.40 2.66 -10.84
N THR A 203 -1.42 3.88 -11.39
CA THR A 203 -0.40 4.91 -11.12
C THR A 203 -1.04 6.24 -10.75
N ARG A 204 -0.23 7.18 -10.24
CA ARG A 204 -0.66 8.55 -9.96
C ARG A 204 -1.27 9.24 -11.19
N GLU A 205 -0.76 8.95 -12.39
CA GLU A 205 -1.13 9.61 -13.65
C GLU A 205 -2.39 9.01 -14.29
N ASN A 206 -2.79 7.79 -13.88
CA ASN A 206 -3.85 7.07 -14.56
C ASN A 206 -5.02 6.62 -13.67
N TRP A 207 -4.91 6.69 -12.35
CA TRP A 207 -5.93 6.16 -11.44
C TRP A 207 -7.34 6.70 -11.66
N ARG A 208 -7.46 7.93 -12.21
CA ARG A 208 -8.77 8.56 -12.52
C ARG A 208 -9.37 8.12 -13.85
N LYS A 209 -8.62 7.36 -14.66
CA LYS A 209 -9.01 7.03 -16.05
C LYS A 209 -9.90 5.81 -16.18
N ASN A 210 -10.00 4.99 -15.13
CA ASN A 210 -10.82 3.79 -15.11
C ASN A 210 -11.40 3.52 -13.71
N GLU A 211 -12.43 2.68 -13.65
CA GLU A 211 -13.16 2.34 -12.42
C GLU A 211 -12.22 1.66 -11.41
N GLU A 212 -11.34 0.78 -11.85
CA GLU A 212 -10.40 0.05 -11.00
C GLU A 212 -9.45 0.99 -10.25
N GLY A 213 -8.90 1.98 -10.92
CA GLY A 213 -8.01 2.98 -10.31
C GLY A 213 -8.77 3.87 -9.32
N ILE A 214 -9.97 4.32 -9.68
CA ILE A 214 -10.84 5.11 -8.80
C ILE A 214 -11.18 4.31 -7.54
N ASP A 215 -11.60 3.06 -7.68
CA ASP A 215 -11.95 2.19 -6.54
C ASP A 215 -10.73 1.89 -5.65
N ALA A 216 -9.57 1.69 -6.23
CA ALA A 216 -8.33 1.45 -5.48
C ALA A 216 -7.99 2.66 -4.61
N VAL A 217 -7.93 3.87 -5.18
CA VAL A 217 -7.52 5.09 -4.47
C VAL A 217 -8.57 5.55 -3.46
N THR A 218 -9.85 5.58 -3.84
CA THR A 218 -10.93 5.97 -2.91
C THR A 218 -11.11 4.93 -1.81
N GLY A 219 -10.87 3.65 -2.12
CA GLY A 219 -10.82 2.57 -1.14
C GLY A 219 -9.70 2.76 -0.11
N GLU A 220 -8.51 3.22 -0.50
CA GLU A 220 -7.43 3.53 0.43
C GLU A 220 -7.78 4.73 1.33
N LEU A 221 -8.33 5.81 0.77
CA LEU A 221 -8.83 6.95 1.56
C LEU A 221 -9.86 6.49 2.61
N SER A 222 -10.84 5.70 2.19
CA SER A 222 -11.87 5.16 3.09
C SER A 222 -11.28 4.30 4.21
N ARG A 223 -10.30 3.43 3.88
CA ARG A 223 -9.62 2.59 4.88
C ARG A 223 -8.82 3.44 5.86
N ILE A 224 -8.10 4.45 5.39
CA ILE A 224 -7.36 5.36 6.27
C ILE A 224 -8.32 6.03 7.26
N VAL A 225 -9.39 6.66 6.77
CA VAL A 225 -10.36 7.33 7.65
C VAL A 225 -10.96 6.36 8.66
N LYS A 226 -11.42 5.18 8.25
CA LYS A 226 -12.04 4.20 9.13
C LYS A 226 -11.08 3.59 10.15
N GLN A 227 -9.89 3.20 9.71
CA GLN A 227 -8.94 2.47 10.56
C GLN A 227 -8.25 3.41 11.56
N PHE A 228 -7.90 4.62 11.15
CA PHE A 228 -7.26 5.58 12.05
C PHE A 228 -8.23 6.30 12.97
N SER A 229 -9.52 6.44 12.61
CA SER A 229 -10.54 6.95 13.54
C SER A 229 -10.71 6.02 14.76
N LEU A 230 -10.65 4.69 14.56
CA LEU A 230 -10.71 3.73 15.66
C LEU A 230 -9.54 3.85 16.65
N MET A 231 -8.42 4.44 16.23
CA MET A 231 -7.26 4.68 17.11
C MET A 231 -7.42 5.95 17.94
N LEU A 232 -8.26 6.89 17.51
CA LEU A 232 -8.54 8.14 18.25
C LEU A 232 -9.54 7.92 19.40
N GLU A 233 -10.32 6.85 19.36
CA GLU A 233 -11.33 6.52 20.38
C GLU A 233 -10.74 5.76 21.59
N ARG A 234 -9.42 5.58 21.66
CA ARG A 234 -8.69 4.90 22.74
C ARG A 234 -7.81 5.93 23.49
#